data_d5c8876cb1b78678b00e58f70dd16fdf
#
_entry.id   d5c8876cb1b78678b00e58f70dd16fdf
#
_cell.length_a   1.000
_cell.length_b   1.000
_cell.length_c   1.000
_cell.angle_alpha   90.00
_cell.angle_beta   90.00
_cell.angle_gamma   90.00
#
_symmetry.space_group_name_H-M   'P 1'
#
loop_
_entity.id
_entity.type
_entity.pdbx_description
1 polymer ?
#
loop_
_entity_poly.entity_id
_entity_poly.type
_entity_poly.pdbx_seq_one_letter_code
_entity_poly.pdbx_strand_id
1 'polypeptide(L)'
;METQYDFDDIVNRRNTNCGRWDTMDKKYGTRDMIHLGVADMDFRAPVEIRDSLHKILDMGVLGYTDLSDKFFLSIQRWYKKQYNMDIPREWIVFCPRINIASSICVETYTEKGDGIIMHTPAYGPLQNSILKNNRKMLSSPLKKNGEHYEMDFAQME
;
A
#
# COMPACT_ATOMS: atom_id res chain seq x y z
N MET A 1 15.70 19.60 18.59
CA MET A 1 16.09 20.00 17.23
C MET A 1 15.04 19.45 16.30
N GLU A 2 14.28 20.30 15.64
CA GLU A 2 13.38 19.85 14.58
C GLU A 2 14.24 19.27 13.46
N THR A 3 14.02 18.03 13.12
CA THR A 3 14.69 17.38 11.99
C THR A 3 14.08 17.98 10.74
N GLN A 4 14.77 18.88 10.08
CA GLN A 4 14.32 19.45 8.82
C GLN A 4 14.54 18.39 7.73
N TYR A 5 13.45 17.86 7.19
CA TYR A 5 13.51 16.99 6.03
C TYR A 5 13.68 17.83 4.77
N ASP A 6 14.63 17.42 3.93
CA ASP A 6 14.88 18.06 2.64
C ASP A 6 14.07 17.32 1.55
N PHE A 7 13.03 17.97 1.04
CA PHE A 7 12.20 17.46 -0.05
C PHE A 7 12.64 17.97 -1.43
N ASP A 8 13.67 18.82 -1.48
CA ASP A 8 14.26 19.32 -2.74
C ASP A 8 15.47 18.46 -3.15
N ASP A 9 16.06 17.67 -2.21
CA ASP A 9 17.12 16.71 -2.51
C ASP A 9 16.53 15.44 -3.19
N ILE A 10 16.56 15.45 -4.52
CA ILE A 10 16.07 14.32 -5.32
C ILE A 10 17.13 13.23 -5.42
N VAL A 11 16.84 12.08 -4.84
CA VAL A 11 17.73 10.92 -4.90
C VAL A 11 17.67 10.28 -6.28
N ASN A 12 18.81 10.24 -6.99
CA ASN A 12 18.90 9.51 -8.25
C ASN A 12 18.86 8.00 -7.99
N ARG A 13 17.79 7.36 -8.40
CA ARG A 13 17.55 5.91 -8.25
C ARG A 13 17.73 5.13 -9.56
N ARG A 14 18.33 5.73 -10.59
CA ARG A 14 18.66 5.02 -11.82
C ARG A 14 19.83 4.06 -11.60
N ASN A 15 19.80 2.92 -12.27
CA ASN A 15 20.76 1.83 -12.13
C ASN A 15 20.82 1.18 -10.73
N THR A 16 19.70 1.20 -10.02
CA THR A 16 19.52 0.55 -8.70
C THR A 16 18.54 -0.61 -8.75
N ASN A 17 18.16 -1.08 -9.93
CA ASN A 17 17.05 -1.99 -10.18
C ASN A 17 15.69 -1.42 -9.75
N CYS A 18 15.56 -0.10 -9.74
CA CYS A 18 14.33 0.59 -9.42
C CYS A 18 13.26 0.32 -10.49
N GLY A 19 12.18 -0.36 -10.12
CA GLY A 19 11.08 -0.69 -11.03
C GLY A 19 10.39 0.54 -11.66
N ARG A 20 10.56 1.71 -11.05
CA ARG A 20 10.04 2.99 -11.56
C ARG A 20 10.94 3.56 -12.66
N TRP A 21 12.25 3.65 -12.42
CA TRP A 21 13.18 4.34 -13.29
C TRP A 21 13.89 3.42 -14.29
N ASP A 22 14.27 2.21 -13.88
CA ASP A 22 15.12 1.34 -14.69
C ASP A 22 14.34 0.46 -15.68
N THR A 23 12.99 0.48 -15.60
CA THR A 23 12.15 -0.27 -16.55
C THR A 23 11.43 0.61 -17.58
N MET A 24 11.68 1.93 -17.57
CA MET A 24 10.96 2.88 -18.44
C MET A 24 11.16 2.60 -19.92
N ASP A 25 12.39 2.44 -20.34
CA ASP A 25 12.74 2.14 -21.73
C ASP A 25 12.12 0.82 -22.22
N LYS A 26 12.12 -0.20 -21.39
CA LYS A 26 11.49 -1.50 -21.71
C LYS A 26 9.97 -1.39 -21.81
N LYS A 27 9.33 -0.56 -20.98
CA LYS A 27 7.87 -0.43 -20.92
C LYS A 27 7.32 0.58 -21.92
N TYR A 28 8.05 1.67 -22.16
CA TYR A 28 7.53 2.82 -22.89
C TYR A 28 8.40 3.25 -24.08
N GLY A 29 9.55 2.57 -24.32
CA GLY A 29 10.45 2.87 -25.42
C GLY A 29 11.30 4.14 -25.22
N THR A 30 11.24 4.77 -24.05
CA THR A 30 12.00 5.99 -23.74
C THR A 30 12.25 6.10 -22.23
N ARG A 31 13.32 6.83 -21.89
CA ARG A 31 13.66 7.21 -20.50
C ARG A 31 13.35 8.67 -20.18
N ASP A 32 12.94 9.43 -21.17
CA ASP A 32 12.61 10.85 -21.06
C ASP A 32 11.12 11.02 -20.79
N MET A 33 10.72 10.73 -19.56
CA MET A 33 9.33 10.83 -19.11
C MET A 33 9.27 11.25 -17.63
N ILE A 34 8.20 11.98 -17.30
CA ILE A 34 7.79 12.19 -15.91
C ILE A 34 6.99 10.97 -15.46
N HIS A 35 7.53 10.22 -14.50
CA HIS A 35 6.92 8.99 -14.02
C HIS A 35 5.89 9.27 -12.91
N LEU A 36 4.60 9.04 -13.18
CA LEU A 36 3.49 9.19 -12.24
C LEU A 36 2.81 7.84 -11.90
N GLY A 37 3.46 6.72 -12.18
CA GLY A 37 2.87 5.38 -12.07
C GLY A 37 2.98 4.78 -10.67
N VAL A 38 4.15 4.24 -10.32
CA VAL A 38 4.36 3.61 -9.01
C VAL A 38 4.38 4.68 -7.92
N ALA A 39 3.64 4.45 -6.83
CA ALA A 39 3.47 5.40 -5.73
C ALA A 39 4.63 5.40 -4.72
N ASP A 40 5.85 5.06 -5.14
CA ASP A 40 7.05 5.29 -4.34
C ASP A 40 7.61 6.69 -4.61
N MET A 41 8.25 7.27 -3.62
CA MET A 41 8.80 8.63 -3.68
C MET A 41 10.32 8.60 -3.82
N ASP A 42 10.88 9.62 -4.47
CA ASP A 42 12.34 9.77 -4.63
C ASP A 42 12.97 10.61 -3.51
N PHE A 43 12.23 10.83 -2.42
CA PHE A 43 12.75 11.47 -1.22
C PHE A 43 13.41 10.46 -0.28
N ARG A 44 14.39 10.94 0.48
CA ARG A 44 15.02 10.10 1.52
C ARG A 44 14.00 9.74 2.60
N ALA A 45 14.02 8.49 3.04
CA ALA A 45 13.25 8.09 4.22
C ALA A 45 13.70 8.91 5.45
N PRO A 46 12.81 9.16 6.41
CA PRO A 46 13.16 9.82 7.67
C PRO A 46 14.40 9.21 8.33
N VAL A 47 15.24 10.05 8.92
CA VAL A 47 16.51 9.61 9.52
C VAL A 47 16.26 8.58 10.62
N GLU A 48 15.20 8.73 11.39
CA GLU A 48 14.82 7.82 12.48
C GLU A 48 14.54 6.39 11.98
N ILE A 49 13.95 6.27 10.79
CA ILE A 49 13.72 4.97 10.14
C ILE A 49 15.04 4.37 9.68
N ARG A 50 15.88 5.17 9.02
CA ARG A 50 17.19 4.71 8.53
C ARG A 50 18.09 4.28 9.67
N ASP A 51 18.17 5.07 10.74
CA ASP A 51 18.98 4.75 11.93
C ASP A 51 18.49 3.49 12.64
N SER A 52 17.18 3.26 12.67
CA SER A 52 16.61 2.03 13.22
C SER A 52 16.99 0.79 12.39
N LEU A 53 17.03 0.92 11.06
CA LEU A 53 17.48 -0.15 10.16
C LEU A 53 18.99 -0.38 10.28
N HIS A 54 19.80 0.68 10.38
CA HIS A 54 21.25 0.57 10.59
C HIS A 54 21.58 -0.21 11.87
N LYS A 55 20.89 0.05 12.98
CA LYS A 55 21.08 -0.71 14.23
C LYS A 55 20.90 -2.21 14.06
N ILE A 56 19.94 -2.63 13.23
CA ILE A 56 19.70 -4.06 12.93
C ILE A 56 20.83 -4.62 12.06
N LEU A 57 21.25 -3.87 11.04
CA LEU A 57 22.36 -4.27 10.17
C LEU A 57 23.68 -4.36 10.93
N ASP A 58 23.96 -3.41 11.80
CA ASP A 58 25.20 -3.37 12.60
C ASP A 58 25.28 -4.51 13.61
N MET A 59 24.13 -5.04 14.06
CA MET A 59 24.07 -6.26 14.87
C MET A 59 24.58 -7.49 14.11
N GLY A 60 24.48 -7.49 12.77
CA GLY A 60 25.05 -8.51 11.89
C GLY A 60 24.29 -9.85 11.85
N VAL A 61 23.21 -9.99 12.60
CA VAL A 61 22.38 -11.22 12.62
C VAL A 61 20.97 -10.90 12.17
N LEU A 62 20.56 -11.45 11.03
CA LEU A 62 19.23 -11.31 10.45
C LEU A 62 18.41 -12.59 10.72
N GLY A 63 17.93 -12.70 11.95
CA GLY A 63 17.12 -13.85 12.39
C GLY A 63 15.62 -13.62 12.28
N TYR A 64 14.83 -14.60 12.74
CA TYR A 64 13.39 -14.46 12.88
C TYR A 64 13.05 -13.45 13.98
N THR A 65 12.07 -12.61 13.72
CA THR A 65 11.63 -11.56 14.64
C THR A 65 10.13 -11.65 14.86
N ASP A 66 9.71 -11.65 16.13
CA ASP A 66 8.31 -11.57 16.51
C ASP A 66 7.81 -10.12 16.52
N LEU A 67 6.50 -9.97 16.38
CA LEU A 67 5.85 -8.68 16.53
C LEU A 67 5.80 -8.28 18.00
N SER A 68 6.56 -7.23 18.33
CA SER A 68 6.62 -6.73 19.72
C SER A 68 5.36 -5.94 20.10
N ASP A 69 5.11 -5.79 21.39
CA ASP A 69 4.02 -4.94 21.89
C ASP A 69 4.16 -3.49 21.40
N LYS A 70 5.38 -3.01 21.19
CA LYS A 70 5.66 -1.67 20.64
C LYS A 70 5.08 -1.50 19.23
N PHE A 71 5.07 -2.56 18.41
CA PHE A 71 4.46 -2.54 17.09
C PHE A 71 2.95 -2.25 17.20
N PHE A 72 2.23 -3.00 18.03
CA PHE A 72 0.79 -2.82 18.22
C PHE A 72 0.45 -1.49 18.86
N LEU A 73 1.17 -1.10 19.90
CA LEU A 73 1.01 0.20 20.56
C LEU A 73 1.24 1.38 19.61
N SER A 74 2.15 1.27 18.65
CA SER A 74 2.39 2.33 17.67
C SER A 74 1.18 2.51 16.74
N ILE A 75 0.55 1.41 16.31
CA ILE A 75 -0.66 1.43 15.50
C ILE A 75 -1.83 2.04 16.30
N GLN A 76 -2.05 1.58 17.53
CA GLN A 76 -3.10 2.09 18.41
C GLN A 76 -2.97 3.60 18.65
N ARG A 77 -1.74 4.08 18.94
CA ARG A 77 -1.45 5.50 19.10
C ARG A 77 -1.71 6.30 17.83
N TRP A 78 -1.36 5.74 16.67
CA TRP A 78 -1.62 6.39 15.38
C TRP A 78 -3.11 6.57 15.14
N TYR A 79 -3.91 5.51 15.30
CA TYR A 79 -5.36 5.57 15.13
C TYR A 79 -6.02 6.51 16.14
N LYS A 80 -5.57 6.49 17.40
CA LYS A 80 -6.06 7.44 18.41
C LYS A 80 -5.76 8.89 18.01
N LYS A 81 -4.52 9.15 17.56
CA LYS A 81 -4.09 10.51 17.18
C LYS A 81 -4.81 11.03 15.93
N GLN A 82 -4.94 10.20 14.88
CA GLN A 82 -5.45 10.65 13.58
C GLN A 82 -6.98 10.63 13.51
N TYR A 83 -7.62 9.68 14.15
CA TYR A 83 -9.05 9.41 13.99
C TYR A 83 -9.84 9.46 15.30
N ASN A 84 -9.17 9.72 16.42
CA ASN A 84 -9.74 9.63 17.78
C ASN A 84 -10.38 8.24 18.05
N MET A 85 -9.83 7.18 17.45
CA MET A 85 -10.31 5.81 17.61
C MET A 85 -9.43 5.03 18.57
N ASP A 86 -10.06 4.33 19.52
CA ASP A 86 -9.41 3.33 20.35
C ASP A 86 -9.57 1.96 19.71
N ILE A 87 -8.47 1.38 19.25
CA ILE A 87 -8.47 0.07 18.59
C ILE A 87 -7.93 -0.96 19.57
N PRO A 88 -8.71 -2.00 19.92
CA PRO A 88 -8.23 -3.14 20.69
C PRO A 88 -7.08 -3.85 19.97
N ARG A 89 -6.11 -4.37 20.75
CA ARG A 89 -4.97 -5.07 20.15
C ARG A 89 -5.39 -6.29 19.32
N GLU A 90 -6.40 -7.00 19.77
CA GLU A 90 -6.95 -8.19 19.12
C GLU A 90 -7.61 -7.91 17.76
N TRP A 91 -7.88 -6.65 17.44
CA TRP A 91 -8.36 -6.24 16.11
C TRP A 91 -7.22 -6.05 15.10
N ILE A 92 -5.97 -6.06 15.57
CA ILE A 92 -4.81 -5.83 14.73
C ILE A 92 -4.21 -7.17 14.31
N VAL A 93 -4.37 -7.52 13.05
CA VAL A 93 -3.77 -8.70 12.43
C VAL A 93 -2.70 -8.25 11.46
N PHE A 94 -1.49 -8.78 11.63
CA PHE A 94 -0.39 -8.48 10.72
C PHE A 94 -0.58 -9.20 9.39
N CYS A 95 -0.46 -8.44 8.31
CA CYS A 95 -0.36 -8.99 6.96
C CYS A 95 0.70 -8.20 6.17
N PRO A 96 1.64 -8.86 5.48
CA PRO A 96 2.79 -8.18 4.88
C PRO A 96 2.44 -7.27 3.71
N ARG A 97 1.25 -7.46 3.08
CA ARG A 97 0.78 -6.67 1.94
C ARG A 97 -0.73 -6.61 1.88
N ILE A 98 -1.27 -5.44 1.51
CA ILE A 98 -2.71 -5.24 1.32
C ILE A 98 -3.30 -6.23 0.29
N ASN A 99 -2.62 -6.50 -0.82
CA ASN A 99 -3.11 -7.45 -1.82
C ASN A 99 -3.20 -8.89 -1.29
N ILE A 100 -2.30 -9.29 -0.37
CA ILE A 100 -2.37 -10.58 0.30
C ILE A 100 -3.55 -10.59 1.25
N ALA A 101 -3.71 -9.55 2.07
CA ALA A 101 -4.85 -9.40 2.97
C ALA A 101 -6.17 -9.44 2.21
N SER A 102 -6.29 -8.72 1.09
CA SER A 102 -7.46 -8.75 0.22
C SER A 102 -7.76 -10.17 -0.30
N SER A 103 -6.75 -10.92 -0.74
CA SER A 103 -6.94 -12.30 -1.21
C SER A 103 -7.41 -13.21 -0.08
N ILE A 104 -6.84 -13.08 1.12
CA ILE A 104 -7.26 -13.86 2.29
C ILE A 104 -8.72 -13.55 2.65
N CYS A 105 -9.11 -12.26 2.66
CA CYS A 105 -10.51 -11.88 2.90
C CYS A 105 -11.45 -12.46 1.86
N VAL A 106 -11.08 -12.40 0.57
CA VAL A 106 -11.87 -12.99 -0.52
C VAL A 106 -12.06 -14.48 -0.30
N GLU A 107 -11.01 -15.21 0.05
CA GLU A 107 -11.12 -16.67 0.30
C GLU A 107 -11.91 -17.01 1.55
N THR A 108 -11.78 -16.19 2.61
CA THR A 108 -12.41 -16.45 3.91
C THR A 108 -13.91 -16.19 3.91
N TYR A 109 -14.35 -15.13 3.22
CA TYR A 109 -15.72 -14.64 3.32
C TYR A 109 -16.61 -15.01 2.12
N THR A 110 -16.06 -15.66 1.09
CA THR A 110 -16.80 -16.01 -0.12
C THR A 110 -16.43 -17.39 -0.62
N GLU A 111 -17.26 -17.94 -1.53
CA GLU A 111 -17.01 -19.18 -2.25
C GLU A 111 -16.62 -18.93 -3.71
N LYS A 112 -16.08 -19.97 -4.38
CA LYS A 112 -15.74 -19.90 -5.80
C LYS A 112 -17.01 -19.66 -6.62
N GLY A 113 -16.96 -18.65 -7.49
CA GLY A 113 -18.08 -18.25 -8.33
C GLY A 113 -18.92 -17.09 -7.78
N ASP A 114 -18.74 -16.73 -6.50
CA ASP A 114 -19.41 -15.58 -5.92
C ASP A 114 -19.05 -14.26 -6.59
N GLY A 115 -19.98 -13.33 -6.52
CA GLY A 115 -19.79 -11.95 -6.98
C GLY A 115 -19.22 -11.07 -5.88
N ILE A 116 -18.17 -10.32 -6.22
CA ILE A 116 -17.58 -9.32 -5.32
C ILE A 116 -17.68 -7.95 -5.99
N ILE A 117 -18.35 -7.02 -5.31
CA ILE A 117 -18.49 -5.65 -5.79
C ILE A 117 -17.17 -4.91 -5.62
N MET A 118 -16.77 -4.21 -6.67
CA MET A 118 -15.59 -3.35 -6.66
C MET A 118 -15.89 -2.05 -7.39
N HIS A 119 -15.64 -0.92 -6.74
CA HIS A 119 -15.76 0.38 -7.42
C HIS A 119 -14.72 0.52 -8.53
N THR A 120 -15.13 1.18 -9.62
CA THR A 120 -14.26 1.47 -10.77
C THR A 120 -14.34 2.96 -11.15
N PRO A 121 -13.23 3.62 -11.57
CA PRO A 121 -11.88 3.06 -11.67
C PRO A 121 -11.25 2.80 -10.30
N ALA A 122 -10.41 1.75 -10.18
CA ALA A 122 -9.74 1.38 -8.96
C ALA A 122 -8.33 0.83 -9.21
N TYR A 123 -7.59 0.58 -8.14
CA TYR A 123 -6.25 0.00 -8.22
C TYR A 123 -6.29 -1.44 -8.74
N GLY A 124 -5.78 -1.65 -9.97
CA GLY A 124 -5.87 -2.91 -10.70
C GLY A 124 -5.41 -4.18 -9.93
N PRO A 125 -4.34 -4.16 -9.13
CA PRO A 125 -3.94 -5.33 -8.35
C PRO A 125 -5.00 -5.87 -7.38
N LEU A 126 -5.93 -5.05 -6.87
CA LEU A 126 -7.05 -5.53 -6.04
C LEU A 126 -8.03 -6.38 -6.84
N GLN A 127 -8.26 -6.05 -8.12
CA GLN A 127 -9.05 -6.87 -9.03
C GLN A 127 -8.48 -8.30 -9.16
N ASN A 128 -7.15 -8.42 -9.16
CA ASN A 128 -6.49 -9.73 -9.21
C ASN A 128 -6.78 -10.59 -7.97
N SER A 129 -7.01 -9.98 -6.81
CA SER A 129 -7.40 -10.71 -5.59
C SER A 129 -8.77 -11.38 -5.74
N ILE A 130 -9.64 -10.82 -6.55
CA ILE A 130 -10.98 -11.38 -6.87
C ILE A 130 -10.83 -12.49 -7.93
N LEU A 131 -10.29 -12.13 -9.09
CA LEU A 131 -10.27 -12.99 -10.27
C LEU A 131 -9.40 -14.23 -10.11
N LYS A 132 -8.19 -14.08 -9.50
CA LYS A 132 -7.26 -15.20 -9.29
C LYS A 132 -7.76 -16.21 -8.24
N ASN A 133 -8.68 -15.79 -7.39
CA ASN A 133 -9.35 -16.66 -6.44
C ASN A 133 -10.67 -17.24 -6.98
N ASN A 134 -10.89 -17.19 -8.31
CA ASN A 134 -12.07 -17.72 -8.99
C ASN A 134 -13.39 -17.10 -8.51
N ARG A 135 -13.41 -15.82 -8.15
CA ARG A 135 -14.62 -15.03 -7.90
C ARG A 135 -14.91 -14.13 -9.08
N LYS A 136 -16.14 -13.67 -9.19
CA LYS A 136 -16.57 -12.74 -10.24
C LYS A 136 -16.43 -11.31 -9.73
N MET A 137 -15.76 -10.44 -10.49
CA MET A 137 -15.76 -9.02 -10.19
C MET A 137 -17.04 -8.39 -10.72
N LEU A 138 -17.82 -7.80 -9.85
CA LEU A 138 -18.99 -6.99 -10.16
C LEU A 138 -18.57 -5.53 -10.11
N SER A 139 -18.46 -4.89 -11.27
CA SER A 139 -18.06 -3.48 -11.36
C SER A 139 -19.17 -2.57 -10.89
N SER A 140 -18.88 -1.68 -9.95
CA SER A 140 -19.73 -0.56 -9.54
C SER A 140 -19.04 0.74 -9.94
N PRO A 141 -19.33 1.30 -11.13
CA PRO A 141 -18.71 2.53 -11.58
C PRO A 141 -19.00 3.70 -10.65
N LEU A 142 -17.97 4.46 -10.31
CA LEU A 142 -18.15 5.71 -9.57
C LEU A 142 -18.78 6.76 -10.49
N LYS A 143 -19.70 7.55 -9.94
CA LYS A 143 -20.27 8.72 -10.63
C LYS A 143 -19.26 9.87 -10.54
N LYS A 144 -19.00 10.50 -11.68
CA LYS A 144 -18.25 11.75 -11.72
C LYS A 144 -19.19 12.92 -11.40
N ASN A 145 -18.89 13.67 -10.35
CA ASN A 145 -19.59 14.88 -9.95
C ASN A 145 -18.59 16.05 -9.94
N GLY A 146 -18.55 16.84 -11.03
CA GLY A 146 -17.55 17.88 -11.23
C GLY A 146 -16.13 17.29 -11.26
N GLU A 147 -15.31 17.68 -10.28
CA GLU A 147 -13.91 17.19 -10.12
C GLU A 147 -13.79 16.00 -9.15
N HIS A 148 -14.92 15.55 -8.55
CA HIS A 148 -14.95 14.48 -7.57
C HIS A 148 -15.61 13.22 -8.11
N TYR A 149 -15.32 12.09 -7.44
CA TYR A 149 -15.99 10.83 -7.69
C TYR A 149 -16.83 10.45 -6.45
N GLU A 150 -18.02 9.94 -6.69
CA GLU A 150 -18.97 9.52 -5.65
C GLU A 150 -19.41 8.07 -5.87
N MET A 151 -19.75 7.37 -4.80
CA MET A 151 -20.32 6.02 -4.89
C MET A 151 -21.76 6.10 -5.41
N ASP A 152 -22.10 5.24 -6.37
CA ASP A 152 -23.46 5.07 -6.85
C ASP A 152 -24.19 3.98 -6.10
N PHE A 153 -24.74 4.28 -4.94
CA PHE A 153 -25.45 3.31 -4.12
C PHE A 153 -26.68 2.72 -4.82
N ALA A 154 -27.37 3.49 -5.63
CA ALA A 154 -28.54 2.99 -6.39
C ALA A 154 -28.15 1.95 -7.45
N GLN A 155 -26.93 2.04 -7.99
CA GLN A 155 -26.43 1.05 -8.95
C GLN A 155 -25.85 -0.20 -8.24
N MET A 156 -25.53 -0.09 -6.96
CA MET A 156 -25.02 -1.23 -6.17
C MET A 156 -26.14 -2.18 -5.69
N GLU A 157 -27.37 -1.73 -5.59
CA GLU A 157 -28.56 -2.53 -5.27
C GLU A 157 -29.02 -3.36 -6.49
#